data_0a86a72d0caba442f9eb44522e7a6d43
#
_entry.id   0a86a72d0caba442f9eb44522e7a6d43
#
_cell.length_a   1.000
_cell.length_b   1.000
_cell.length_c   1.000
_cell.angle_alpha   90.00
_cell.angle_beta   90.00
_cell.angle_gamma   90.00
#
_symmetry.space_group_name_H-M   'P 1'
#
loop_
_entity.id
_entity.type
_entity.pdbx_description
1 polymer ?
#
loop_
_entity_poly.entity_id
_entity_poly.type
_entity_poly.pdbx_seq_one_letter_code
_entity_poly.pdbx_strand_id
1 'polypeptide(L)'
;MIDANGHPLNFTIGKGHRNDQIHILATIDGIKIGQRRRRPKRLGLDKGYDSEPLRRELRRRRIIPIVPYRDNHVSVALGRPPKDCREKRYCRQRWKVERTFSWVNNQRRLDRLLEHGQKAYRAFMRVFFIKHYLDLLE
;
A
#
# COMPACT_ATOMS: atom_id res chain seq x y z
N MET A 1 0.60 -2.31 2.63
CA MET A 1 0.89 -2.68 1.22
C MET A 1 0.69 -4.16 1.03
N ILE A 2 0.13 -4.57 -0.10
CA ILE A 2 -0.15 -5.97 -0.44
C ILE A 2 0.48 -6.34 -1.78
N ASP A 3 0.63 -7.63 -2.04
CA ASP A 3 1.01 -8.17 -3.35
C ASP A 3 -0.18 -8.25 -4.34
N ALA A 4 0.05 -8.81 -5.52
CA ALA A 4 -0.98 -8.97 -6.56
C ALA A 4 -2.11 -9.96 -6.17
N ASN A 5 -1.88 -10.82 -5.18
CA ASN A 5 -2.86 -11.78 -4.67
C ASN A 5 -3.62 -11.25 -3.45
N GLY A 6 -3.20 -10.13 -2.88
CA GLY A 6 -3.78 -9.52 -1.69
C GLY A 6 -3.07 -9.90 -0.39
N HIS A 7 -1.92 -10.58 -0.46
CA HIS A 7 -1.17 -10.91 0.75
C HIS A 7 -0.37 -9.70 1.27
N PRO A 8 -0.34 -9.48 2.58
CA PRO A 8 0.32 -8.32 3.16
C PRO A 8 1.84 -8.43 3.05
N LEU A 9 2.51 -7.41 2.48
CA LEU A 9 3.96 -7.35 2.32
C LEU A 9 4.65 -6.51 3.39
N ASN A 10 4.09 -5.35 3.67
CA ASN A 10 4.62 -4.42 4.66
C ASN A 10 3.58 -3.40 5.06
N PHE A 11 3.77 -2.78 6.23
CA PHE A 11 2.92 -1.71 6.74
C PHE A 11 3.74 -0.64 7.46
N THR A 12 3.18 0.55 7.52
CA THR A 12 3.70 1.67 8.30
C THR A 12 2.58 2.20 9.18
N ILE A 13 2.88 2.51 10.43
CA ILE A 13 1.94 3.10 11.37
C ILE A 13 2.22 4.59 11.41
N GLY A 14 1.21 5.40 11.13
CA GLY A 14 1.27 6.85 11.19
C GLY A 14 0.22 7.43 12.13
N LYS A 15 0.35 8.70 12.49
CA LYS A 15 -0.71 9.43 13.18
C LYS A 15 -1.83 9.72 12.18
N GLY A 16 -3.08 9.47 12.54
CA GLY A 16 -4.25 9.53 11.64
C GLY A 16 -4.50 10.88 10.95
N HIS A 17 -3.93 11.97 11.47
CA HIS A 17 -4.03 13.31 10.88
C HIS A 17 -2.92 13.64 9.85
N ARG A 18 -1.94 12.75 9.66
CA ARG A 18 -0.87 12.95 8.67
C ARG A 18 -1.26 12.38 7.33
N ASN A 19 -0.86 13.08 6.27
CA ASN A 19 -1.07 12.61 4.90
C ASN A 19 -0.35 11.27 4.67
N ASP A 20 -1.08 10.25 4.27
CA ASP A 20 -0.58 8.89 4.03
C ASP A 20 0.53 8.83 2.97
N GLN A 21 0.62 9.83 2.09
CA GLN A 21 1.67 9.91 1.08
C GLN A 21 3.08 9.91 1.68
N ILE A 22 3.25 10.46 2.90
CA ILE A 22 4.55 10.53 3.59
C ILE A 22 5.07 9.12 3.92
N HIS A 23 4.16 8.20 4.22
CA HIS A 23 4.52 6.85 4.68
C HIS A 23 4.76 5.84 3.56
N ILE A 24 4.32 6.17 2.32
CA ILE A 24 4.35 5.19 1.23
C ILE A 24 5.77 4.77 0.84
N LEU A 25 6.69 5.70 0.79
CA LEU A 25 8.09 5.42 0.43
C LEU A 25 8.77 4.57 1.49
N ALA A 26 8.55 4.88 2.76
CA ALA A 26 9.04 4.08 3.88
C ALA A 26 8.47 2.66 3.86
N THR A 27 7.18 2.53 3.51
CA THR A 27 6.53 1.22 3.39
C THR A 27 7.14 0.40 2.25
N ILE A 28 7.43 1.02 1.11
CA ILE A 28 8.07 0.36 -0.04
C ILE A 28 9.50 -0.07 0.32
N ASP A 29 10.28 0.84 0.87
CA ASP A 29 11.70 0.60 1.19
C ASP A 29 11.86 -0.43 2.32
N GLY A 30 10.82 -0.65 3.11
CA GLY A 30 10.78 -1.68 4.17
C GLY A 30 10.39 -3.08 3.70
N ILE A 31 10.03 -3.29 2.41
CA ILE A 31 9.67 -4.63 1.92
C ILE A 31 10.93 -5.52 1.88
N LYS A 32 10.85 -6.62 2.60
CA LYS A 32 11.87 -7.68 2.60
C LYS A 32 11.24 -9.00 2.20
N ILE A 33 11.86 -9.73 1.28
CA ILE A 33 11.49 -11.10 0.93
C ILE A 33 12.72 -11.94 1.16
N GLY A 34 12.64 -12.81 2.15
CA GLY A 34 13.82 -13.42 2.75
C GLY A 34 14.73 -12.36 3.36
N GLN A 35 16.03 -12.45 3.14
CA GLN A 35 17.01 -11.49 3.66
C GLN A 35 17.23 -10.27 2.75
N ARG A 36 16.59 -10.24 1.57
CA ARG A 36 16.82 -9.19 0.56
C ARG A 36 15.71 -8.16 0.55
N ARG A 37 16.08 -6.89 0.42
CA ARG A 37 15.13 -5.83 0.08
C ARG A 37 14.60 -6.04 -1.33
N ARG A 38 13.28 -5.99 -1.50
CA ARG A 38 12.62 -6.14 -2.79
C ARG A 38 11.74 -4.92 -3.06
N ARG A 39 11.73 -4.47 -4.29
CA ARG A 39 10.85 -3.40 -4.76
C ARG A 39 9.90 -3.93 -5.83
N PRO A 40 8.63 -3.53 -5.81
CA PRO A 40 7.71 -3.90 -6.87
C PRO A 40 8.11 -3.25 -8.19
N LYS A 41 7.94 -3.94 -9.29
CA LYS A 41 8.11 -3.34 -10.63
C LYS A 41 7.00 -2.33 -10.96
N ARG A 42 5.81 -2.57 -10.45
CA ARG A 42 4.61 -1.73 -10.63
C ARG A 42 3.92 -1.57 -9.29
N LEU A 43 3.37 -0.38 -9.06
CA LEU A 43 2.64 -0.07 -7.82
C LEU A 43 1.33 0.61 -8.17
N GLY A 44 0.23 -0.08 -7.86
CA GLY A 44 -1.11 0.48 -7.91
C GLY A 44 -1.40 1.26 -6.63
N LEU A 45 -1.87 2.50 -6.78
CA LEU A 45 -2.22 3.39 -5.68
C LEU A 45 -3.60 3.98 -5.92
N ASP A 46 -4.25 4.42 -4.83
CA ASP A 46 -5.51 5.14 -4.92
C ASP A 46 -5.31 6.56 -5.48
N LYS A 47 -6.38 7.15 -5.98
CA LYS A 47 -6.46 8.53 -6.49
C LYS A 47 -5.97 9.57 -5.46
N GLY A 48 -6.11 9.28 -4.17
CA GLY A 48 -5.56 10.09 -3.08
C GLY A 48 -4.03 10.29 -3.14
N TYR A 49 -3.32 9.38 -3.79
CA TYR A 49 -1.87 9.44 -3.97
C TYR A 49 -1.42 10.11 -5.26
N ASP A 50 -2.34 10.75 -6.01
CA ASP A 50 -2.00 11.48 -7.23
C ASP A 50 -1.22 12.75 -6.91
N SER A 51 0.10 12.66 -7.04
CA SER A 51 1.05 13.73 -6.75
C SER A 51 2.28 13.55 -7.65
N GLU A 52 2.64 14.60 -8.39
CA GLU A 52 3.79 14.52 -9.30
C GLU A 52 5.12 14.28 -8.56
N PRO A 53 5.38 14.88 -7.39
CA PRO A 53 6.56 14.55 -6.60
C PRO A 53 6.63 13.06 -6.25
N LEU A 54 5.52 12.45 -5.84
CA LEU A 54 5.47 11.01 -5.53
C LEU A 54 5.70 10.15 -6.78
N ARG A 55 5.08 10.51 -7.92
CA ARG A 55 5.29 9.81 -9.20
C ARG A 55 6.76 9.83 -9.62
N ARG A 56 7.41 10.98 -9.51
CA ARG A 56 8.83 11.16 -9.82
C ARG A 56 9.70 10.30 -8.91
N GLU A 57 9.42 10.29 -7.63
CA GLU A 57 10.18 9.53 -6.64
C GLU A 57 10.04 8.01 -6.84
N LEU A 58 8.85 7.54 -7.22
CA LEU A 58 8.63 6.13 -7.58
C LEU A 58 9.40 5.75 -8.85
N ARG A 59 9.37 6.59 -9.90
CA ARG A 59 10.14 6.36 -11.13
C ARG A 59 11.65 6.32 -10.86
N ARG A 60 12.15 7.19 -9.97
CA ARG A 60 13.56 7.18 -9.53
C ARG A 60 13.95 5.84 -8.88
N ARG A 61 13.00 5.21 -8.18
CA ARG A 61 13.17 3.85 -7.63
C ARG A 61 12.95 2.73 -8.65
N ARG A 62 12.77 3.06 -9.92
CA ARG A 62 12.44 2.12 -11.01
C ARG A 62 11.09 1.41 -10.79
N ILE A 63 10.15 2.07 -10.14
CA ILE A 63 8.79 1.59 -9.91
C ILE A 63 7.86 2.34 -10.86
N ILE A 64 7.06 1.62 -11.63
CA ILE A 64 6.03 2.22 -12.49
C ILE A 64 4.81 2.52 -11.62
N PRO A 65 4.47 3.81 -11.36
CA PRO A 65 3.29 4.17 -10.60
C PRO A 65 2.04 4.02 -11.47
N ILE A 66 1.03 3.34 -10.97
CA ILE A 66 -0.29 3.23 -11.57
C ILE A 66 -1.28 3.90 -10.62
N VAL A 67 -1.47 5.20 -10.82
CA VAL A 67 -2.28 6.06 -9.96
C VAL A 67 -3.27 6.80 -10.84
N PRO A 68 -4.58 6.67 -10.58
CA PRO A 68 -5.60 7.46 -11.26
C PRO A 68 -5.35 8.96 -11.04
N TYR A 69 -5.52 9.75 -12.07
CA TYR A 69 -5.44 11.20 -11.94
C TYR A 69 -6.66 11.77 -11.21
N ARG A 70 -6.45 12.81 -10.41
CA ARG A 70 -7.54 13.60 -9.86
C ARG A 70 -8.19 14.43 -10.96
N ASP A 71 -9.52 14.58 -10.91
CA ASP A 71 -10.27 15.29 -11.97
C ASP A 71 -9.92 16.77 -12.07
N ASN A 72 -9.52 17.38 -10.95
CA ASN A 72 -9.09 18.77 -10.83
C ASN A 72 -7.57 18.98 -11.00
N HIS A 73 -6.84 17.99 -11.48
CA HIS A 73 -5.39 18.13 -11.64
C HIS A 73 -5.07 19.02 -12.84
N VAL A 74 -4.25 20.07 -12.63
CA VAL A 74 -3.85 21.06 -13.65
C VAL A 74 -3.16 20.41 -14.86
N SER A 75 -2.58 19.22 -14.72
CA SER A 75 -1.98 18.46 -15.83
C SER A 75 -2.99 18.00 -16.89
N VAL A 76 -4.30 18.14 -16.64
CA VAL A 76 -5.33 17.92 -17.68
C VAL A 76 -5.14 18.92 -18.82
N ALA A 77 -4.76 20.16 -18.50
CA ALA A 77 -4.48 21.22 -19.46
C ALA A 77 -3.15 21.04 -20.22
N LEU A 78 -2.23 20.22 -19.72
CA LEU A 78 -0.88 20.02 -20.26
C LEU A 78 -0.69 18.74 -21.08
N GLY A 79 -1.76 18.19 -21.65
CA GLY A 79 -1.67 16.96 -22.46
C GLY A 79 -1.41 15.72 -21.60
N ARG A 80 -2.40 15.35 -20.84
CA ARG A 80 -2.40 14.10 -20.07
C ARG A 80 -2.06 12.92 -20.97
N PRO A 81 -1.11 12.05 -20.60
CA PRO A 81 -1.00 10.77 -21.28
C PRO A 81 -2.34 10.03 -21.11
N PRO A 82 -2.80 9.32 -22.15
CA PRO A 82 -4.05 8.57 -22.11
C PRO A 82 -4.03 7.65 -20.88
N LYS A 83 -5.21 7.52 -20.22
CA LYS A 83 -5.38 6.62 -19.09
C LYS A 83 -4.80 5.26 -19.45
N ASP A 84 -3.76 4.82 -18.75
CA ASP A 84 -3.13 3.54 -19.03
C ASP A 84 -4.20 2.44 -18.91
N CYS A 85 -4.31 1.57 -19.91
CA CYS A 85 -5.23 0.43 -19.87
C CYS A 85 -5.02 -0.45 -18.62
N ARG A 86 -3.84 -0.40 -18.03
CA ARG A 86 -3.47 -1.02 -16.76
C ARG A 86 -4.21 -0.42 -15.57
N GLU A 87 -4.59 0.88 -15.63
CA GLU A 87 -5.35 1.55 -14.57
C GLU A 87 -6.67 0.83 -14.32
N LYS A 88 -7.43 0.50 -15.36
CA LYS A 88 -8.69 -0.24 -15.23
C LYS A 88 -8.50 -1.60 -14.55
N ARG A 89 -7.43 -2.30 -14.88
CA ARG A 89 -7.10 -3.60 -14.26
C ARG A 89 -6.80 -3.45 -12.77
N TYR A 90 -6.03 -2.43 -12.38
CA TYR A 90 -5.69 -2.19 -10.98
C TYR A 90 -6.89 -1.71 -10.17
N CYS A 91 -7.72 -0.84 -10.73
CA CYS A 91 -8.97 -0.42 -10.09
C CYS A 91 -9.90 -1.60 -9.79
N ARG A 92 -10.00 -2.56 -10.72
CA ARG A 92 -10.77 -3.81 -10.51
C ARG A 92 -10.21 -4.70 -9.40
N GLN A 93 -8.94 -4.57 -9.05
CA GLN A 93 -8.30 -5.39 -8.00
C GLN A 93 -8.26 -4.70 -6.64
N ARG A 94 -8.82 -3.50 -6.52
CA ARG A 94 -8.82 -2.71 -5.28
C ARG A 94 -9.49 -3.44 -4.11
N TRP A 95 -10.51 -4.24 -4.37
CA TRP A 95 -11.18 -5.07 -3.38
C TRP A 95 -10.23 -5.99 -2.60
N LYS A 96 -9.06 -6.34 -3.18
CA LYS A 96 -8.05 -7.15 -2.48
C LYS A 96 -7.45 -6.42 -1.27
N VAL A 97 -7.29 -5.10 -1.38
CA VAL A 97 -6.85 -4.27 -0.25
C VAL A 97 -7.92 -4.27 0.83
N GLU A 98 -9.19 -4.09 0.46
CA GLU A 98 -10.32 -4.11 1.38
C GLU A 98 -10.45 -5.46 2.07
N ARG A 99 -10.28 -6.56 1.34
CA ARG A 99 -10.24 -7.91 1.89
C ARG A 99 -9.12 -8.07 2.93
N THR A 100 -7.91 -7.58 2.61
CA THR A 100 -6.79 -7.68 3.55
C THR A 100 -7.06 -6.87 4.82
N PHE A 101 -7.66 -5.69 4.71
CA PHE A 101 -8.10 -4.91 5.87
C PHE A 101 -9.19 -5.65 6.67
N SER A 102 -10.14 -6.31 6.01
CA SER A 102 -11.13 -7.14 6.68
C SER A 102 -10.47 -8.26 7.50
N TRP A 103 -9.44 -8.93 6.97
CA TRP A 103 -8.69 -9.93 7.72
C TRP A 103 -7.99 -9.35 8.95
N VAL A 104 -7.42 -8.15 8.84
CA VAL A 104 -6.80 -7.44 9.97
C VAL A 104 -7.86 -7.09 11.02
N ASN A 105 -9.00 -6.54 10.60
CA ASN A 105 -10.07 -6.12 11.49
C ASN A 105 -10.76 -7.30 12.21
N ASN A 106 -10.77 -8.48 11.60
CA ASN A 106 -11.22 -9.70 12.25
C ASN A 106 -10.33 -10.13 13.44
N GLN A 107 -9.14 -9.56 13.54
CA GLN A 107 -8.29 -9.76 14.71
C GLN A 107 -8.68 -8.76 15.81
N ARG A 108 -9.37 -9.23 16.82
CA ARG A 108 -9.99 -8.42 17.89
C ARG A 108 -9.06 -7.36 18.53
N ARG A 109 -7.76 -7.66 18.64
CA ARG A 109 -6.76 -6.73 19.18
C ARG A 109 -6.27 -5.68 18.18
N LEU A 110 -6.43 -5.92 16.90
CA LEU A 110 -6.07 -4.97 15.84
C LEU A 110 -7.22 -4.03 15.51
N ASP A 111 -8.47 -4.51 15.62
CA ASP A 111 -9.67 -3.71 15.39
C ASP A 111 -9.87 -2.65 16.49
N ARG A 112 -9.74 -3.05 17.74
CA ARG A 112 -10.07 -2.19 18.89
C ARG A 112 -8.86 -1.61 19.56
N LEU A 113 -7.80 -1.34 18.97
CA LEU A 113 -6.61 -0.63 19.52
C LEU A 113 -6.58 -0.58 21.07
N LEU A 114 -6.68 -1.76 21.71
CA LEU A 114 -6.75 -1.91 23.15
C LEU A 114 -5.41 -1.60 23.85
N GLU A 115 -4.37 -1.48 23.05
CA GLU A 115 -3.00 -1.34 23.53
C GLU A 115 -2.55 0.12 23.46
N HIS A 116 -2.11 0.66 24.58
CA HIS A 116 -1.54 2.01 24.68
C HIS A 116 -0.12 2.06 24.11
N GLY A 117 0.04 1.97 22.77
CA GLY A 117 1.34 2.20 22.17
C GLY A 117 1.54 1.61 20.77
N GLN A 118 2.18 2.40 19.94
CA GLN A 118 2.51 1.98 18.56
C GLN A 118 3.38 0.72 18.48
N LYS A 119 4.21 0.48 19.52
CA LYS A 119 5.09 -0.70 19.56
C LYS A 119 4.28 -2.00 19.68
N ALA A 120 3.30 -2.02 20.60
CA ALA A 120 2.42 -3.17 20.80
C ALA A 120 1.58 -3.44 19.55
N TYR A 121 0.93 -2.42 18.99
CA TYR A 121 0.17 -2.55 17.74
C TYR A 121 1.03 -3.10 16.60
N ARG A 122 2.26 -2.61 16.46
CA ARG A 122 3.21 -3.12 15.46
C ARG A 122 3.56 -4.59 15.69
N ALA A 123 3.69 -5.02 16.93
CA ALA A 123 3.95 -6.42 17.27
C ALA A 123 2.76 -7.30 16.85
N PHE A 124 1.52 -6.91 17.18
CA PHE A 124 0.32 -7.64 16.77
C PHE A 124 0.15 -7.72 15.26
N MET A 125 0.42 -6.63 14.53
CA MET A 125 0.43 -6.66 13.07
C MET A 125 1.45 -7.65 12.49
N ARG A 126 2.62 -7.77 13.11
CA ARG A 126 3.63 -8.77 12.69
C ARG A 126 3.17 -10.18 12.97
N VAL A 127 2.58 -10.43 14.15
CA VAL A 127 2.01 -11.75 14.49
C VAL A 127 0.89 -12.11 13.51
N PHE A 128 0.03 -11.16 13.16
CA PHE A 128 -0.98 -11.36 12.12
C PHE A 128 -0.35 -11.76 10.78
N PHE A 129 0.72 -11.09 10.35
CA PHE A 129 1.41 -11.44 9.10
C PHE A 129 1.98 -12.87 9.17
N ILE A 130 2.63 -13.23 10.27
CA ILE A 130 3.17 -14.58 10.47
C ILE A 130 2.05 -15.61 10.37
N LYS A 131 0.97 -15.43 11.14
CA LYS A 131 -0.20 -16.32 11.09
C LYS A 131 -0.74 -16.44 9.67
N HIS A 132 -0.99 -15.32 9.00
CA HIS A 132 -1.53 -15.28 7.65
C HIS A 132 -0.68 -16.10 6.66
N TYR A 133 0.65 -16.01 6.76
CA TYR A 133 1.53 -16.77 5.88
C TYR A 133 1.66 -18.24 6.27
N LEU A 134 1.53 -18.58 7.54
CA LEU A 134 1.45 -19.98 7.97
C LEU A 134 0.17 -20.65 7.47
N ASP A 135 -0.98 -19.99 7.59
CA ASP A 135 -2.26 -20.48 7.07
C ASP A 135 -2.26 -20.69 5.53
N LEU A 136 -1.29 -20.13 4.79
CA LEU A 136 -1.13 -20.35 3.35
C LEU A 136 -0.26 -21.57 3.01
N LEU A 137 0.44 -22.14 3.99
CA LEU A 137 1.30 -23.30 3.81
C LEU A 137 0.56 -24.61 4.13
N GLU A 138 -0.60 -24.52 4.74
CA GLU A 138 -1.52 -25.64 5.00
C GLU A 138 -2.44 -25.89 3.81
#